data_8e0d769d128da19cb181920a11f5af7a
#
_entry.id   8e0d769d128da19cb181920a11f5af7a
#
_cell.length_a   1.000
_cell.length_b   1.000
_cell.length_c   1.000
_cell.angle_alpha   90.00
_cell.angle_beta   90.00
_cell.angle_gamma   90.00
#
_symmetry.space_group_name_H-M   'P 1'
#
loop_
_entity.id
_entity.type
_entity.pdbx_description
1 polymer ?
#
loop_
_entity_poly.entity_id
_entity_poly.type
_entity_poly.pdbx_seq_one_letter_code
_entity_poly.pdbx_strand_id
1 'polypeptide(L)'
;QWLLGILAAAMGLSLLYALLPKGAARAAAKATGGLILLLAVLGPAAGLDLSDLTVRYEDLSRDMEQQAETYRREGQAQLELGIRQRTAAYISEKAAQLGLSCHPRVEVTWRDGVPYPGSVTLDMAENRALSAILEEDLGIPPSEQHWLG
;
A
#
# COMPACT_ATOMS: atom_id res chain seq x y z
N GLN A 1 -43.08 -17.33 -11.10
CA GLN A 1 -41.78 -16.80 -11.60
C GLN A 1 -40.59 -17.10 -10.64
N TRP A 2 -40.82 -17.15 -9.33
CA TRP A 2 -39.79 -17.43 -8.33
C TRP A 2 -39.19 -18.85 -8.45
N LEU A 3 -40.01 -19.89 -8.64
CA LEU A 3 -39.55 -21.26 -8.85
C LEU A 3 -38.65 -21.40 -10.09
N LEU A 4 -38.97 -20.69 -11.15
CA LEU A 4 -38.15 -20.66 -12.38
C LEU A 4 -36.74 -20.05 -12.13
N GLY A 5 -36.67 -19.03 -11.27
CA GLY A 5 -35.38 -18.43 -10.87
C GLY A 5 -34.50 -19.39 -10.09
N ILE A 6 -35.09 -20.14 -9.12
CA ILE A 6 -34.39 -21.18 -8.35
C ILE A 6 -33.89 -22.30 -9.29
N LEU A 7 -34.74 -22.75 -10.19
CA LEU A 7 -34.39 -23.80 -11.15
C LEU A 7 -33.24 -23.37 -12.07
N ALA A 8 -33.32 -22.16 -12.59
CA ALA A 8 -32.25 -21.61 -13.45
C ALA A 8 -30.92 -21.46 -12.67
N ALA A 9 -30.98 -20.97 -11.43
CA ALA A 9 -29.80 -20.85 -10.57
C ALA A 9 -29.18 -22.22 -10.24
N ALA A 10 -30.01 -23.22 -9.93
CA ALA A 10 -29.55 -24.58 -9.66
C ALA A 10 -28.91 -25.24 -10.89
N MET A 11 -29.49 -25.04 -12.09
CA MET A 11 -28.90 -25.52 -13.34
C MET A 11 -27.58 -24.82 -13.66
N GLY A 12 -27.52 -23.51 -13.53
CA GLY A 12 -26.28 -22.74 -13.72
C GLY A 12 -25.17 -23.18 -12.79
N LEU A 13 -25.49 -23.38 -11.51
CA LEU A 13 -24.53 -23.85 -10.50
C LEU A 13 -24.03 -25.27 -10.81
N SER A 14 -24.91 -26.14 -11.27
CA SER A 14 -24.59 -27.52 -11.67
C SER A 14 -23.62 -27.55 -12.86
N LEU A 15 -23.85 -26.71 -13.86
CA LEU A 15 -22.94 -26.53 -15.01
C LEU A 15 -21.57 -25.97 -14.58
N LEU A 16 -21.56 -24.98 -13.70
CA LEU A 16 -20.35 -24.41 -13.15
C LEU A 16 -19.51 -25.48 -12.41
N TYR A 17 -20.15 -26.32 -11.63
CA TYR A 17 -19.45 -27.41 -10.91
C TYR A 17 -18.92 -28.50 -11.86
N ALA A 18 -19.54 -28.71 -13.00
CA ALA A 18 -19.06 -29.65 -13.98
C ALA A 18 -17.78 -29.17 -14.69
N LEU A 19 -17.63 -27.85 -14.85
CA LEU A 19 -16.48 -27.22 -15.49
C LEU A 19 -15.28 -27.02 -14.55
N LEU A 20 -15.49 -26.99 -13.23
CA LEU A 20 -14.40 -26.77 -12.29
C LEU A 20 -13.53 -28.01 -12.08
N PRO A 21 -12.21 -27.88 -12.15
CA PRO A 21 -11.28 -28.97 -11.84
C PRO A 21 -11.42 -29.44 -10.40
N LYS A 22 -11.10 -30.72 -10.16
CA LYS A 22 -11.13 -31.30 -8.81
C LYS A 22 -10.04 -30.65 -7.96
N GLY A 23 -10.39 -30.10 -6.79
CA GLY A 23 -9.45 -29.47 -5.87
C GLY A 23 -10.11 -28.48 -4.93
N ALA A 24 -9.28 -27.68 -4.25
CA ALA A 24 -9.72 -26.65 -3.28
C ALA A 24 -10.67 -25.62 -3.91
N ALA A 25 -10.48 -25.27 -5.18
CA ALA A 25 -11.35 -24.37 -5.92
C ALA A 25 -12.80 -24.90 -6.03
N ARG A 26 -12.95 -26.22 -6.24
CA ARG A 26 -14.30 -26.85 -6.28
C ARG A 26 -14.95 -26.87 -4.90
N ALA A 27 -14.18 -27.05 -3.83
CA ALA A 27 -14.70 -27.02 -2.47
C ALA A 27 -15.18 -25.60 -2.09
N ALA A 28 -14.42 -24.59 -2.42
CA ALA A 28 -14.79 -23.19 -2.24
C ALA A 28 -16.03 -22.82 -3.05
N ALA A 29 -16.08 -23.20 -4.33
CA ALA A 29 -17.24 -22.97 -5.20
C ALA A 29 -18.52 -23.65 -4.69
N LYS A 30 -18.41 -24.87 -4.12
CA LYS A 30 -19.56 -25.56 -3.50
C LYS A 30 -20.08 -24.82 -2.28
N ALA A 31 -19.21 -24.33 -1.41
CA ALA A 31 -19.61 -23.59 -0.21
C ALA A 31 -20.29 -22.26 -0.60
N THR A 32 -19.69 -21.51 -1.50
CA THR A 32 -20.24 -20.23 -1.97
C THR A 32 -21.53 -20.42 -2.76
N GLY A 33 -21.59 -21.40 -3.65
CA GLY A 33 -22.77 -21.70 -4.44
C GLY A 33 -23.95 -22.19 -3.61
N GLY A 34 -23.67 -23.00 -2.57
CA GLY A 34 -24.67 -23.43 -1.59
C GLY A 34 -25.27 -22.26 -0.81
N LEU A 35 -24.43 -21.28 -0.43
CA LEU A 35 -24.87 -20.07 0.26
C LEU A 35 -25.73 -19.19 -0.65
N ILE A 36 -25.34 -19.02 -1.91
CA ILE A 36 -26.11 -18.27 -2.91
C ILE A 36 -27.47 -18.92 -3.13
N LEU A 37 -27.52 -20.26 -3.25
CA LEU A 37 -28.76 -20.98 -3.43
C LEU A 37 -29.68 -20.87 -2.20
N LEU A 38 -29.11 -20.93 -1.01
CA LEU A 38 -29.82 -20.72 0.25
C LEU A 38 -30.43 -19.33 0.33
N LEU A 39 -29.68 -18.30 -0.06
CA LEU A 39 -30.16 -16.91 -0.13
C LEU A 39 -31.27 -16.76 -1.19
N ALA A 40 -31.13 -17.41 -2.34
CA ALA A 40 -32.15 -17.38 -3.39
C ALA A 40 -33.48 -18.05 -2.98
N VAL A 41 -33.40 -19.07 -2.14
CA VAL A 41 -34.58 -19.75 -1.59
C VAL A 41 -35.24 -18.96 -0.46
N LEU A 42 -34.43 -18.36 0.43
CA LEU A 42 -34.88 -17.58 1.57
C LEU A 42 -35.27 -16.15 1.22
N GLY A 43 -34.72 -15.58 0.11
CA GLY A 43 -34.94 -14.19 -0.29
C GLY A 43 -36.40 -13.77 -0.32
N PRO A 44 -37.30 -14.50 -0.98
CA PRO A 44 -38.72 -14.13 -1.02
C PRO A 44 -39.42 -14.26 0.33
N ALA A 45 -38.97 -15.19 1.18
CA ALA A 45 -39.54 -15.41 2.50
C ALA A 45 -39.07 -14.35 3.51
N ALA A 46 -37.87 -13.76 3.28
CA ALA A 46 -37.26 -12.73 4.14
C ALA A 46 -37.53 -11.30 3.65
N GLY A 47 -38.17 -11.10 2.49
CA GLY A 47 -38.37 -9.78 1.90
C GLY A 47 -37.05 -9.11 1.48
N LEU A 48 -35.98 -9.89 1.30
CA LEU A 48 -34.67 -9.37 0.91
C LEU A 48 -34.65 -9.06 -0.60
N ASP A 49 -34.57 -7.79 -0.93
CA ASP A 49 -34.36 -7.35 -2.30
C ASP A 49 -32.86 -7.45 -2.62
N LEU A 50 -32.53 -8.42 -3.49
CA LEU A 50 -31.14 -8.68 -3.91
C LEU A 50 -30.55 -7.54 -4.73
N SER A 51 -31.37 -6.64 -5.25
CA SER A 51 -30.91 -5.44 -5.96
C SER A 51 -30.21 -4.46 -5.01
N ASP A 52 -30.56 -4.45 -3.73
CA ASP A 52 -29.91 -3.62 -2.70
C ASP A 52 -28.48 -4.09 -2.36
N LEU A 53 -28.19 -5.38 -2.59
CA LEU A 53 -26.86 -5.94 -2.35
C LEU A 53 -25.83 -5.53 -3.42
N THR A 54 -26.25 -5.34 -4.66
CA THR A 54 -25.36 -4.94 -5.75
C THR A 54 -24.91 -3.49 -5.61
N VAL A 55 -25.79 -2.59 -5.18
CA VAL A 55 -25.48 -1.17 -4.94
C VAL A 55 -24.49 -1.01 -3.77
N ARG A 56 -24.64 -1.81 -2.72
CA ARG A 56 -23.70 -1.81 -1.58
C ARG A 56 -22.31 -2.33 -1.93
N TYR A 57 -22.19 -3.20 -2.92
CA TYR A 57 -20.88 -3.73 -3.34
C TYR A 57 -20.03 -2.68 -4.04
N GLU A 58 -20.65 -1.81 -4.83
CA GLU A 58 -19.95 -0.70 -5.51
C GLU A 58 -19.48 0.37 -4.52
N ASP A 59 -20.30 0.71 -3.53
CA ASP A 59 -19.93 1.67 -2.47
C ASP A 59 -18.81 1.10 -1.59
N LEU A 60 -18.89 -0.17 -1.21
CA LEU A 60 -17.85 -0.82 -0.43
C LEU A 60 -16.51 -0.91 -1.17
N SER A 61 -16.53 -1.14 -2.47
CA SER A 61 -15.32 -1.16 -3.29
C SER A 61 -14.64 0.20 -3.36
N ARG A 62 -15.41 1.28 -3.48
CA ARG A 62 -14.89 2.65 -3.48
C ARG A 62 -14.29 3.03 -2.12
N ASP A 63 -14.96 2.67 -1.04
CA ASP A 63 -14.46 2.90 0.31
C ASP A 63 -13.15 2.13 0.57
N MET A 64 -13.05 0.90 0.09
CA MET A 64 -11.82 0.10 0.21
C MET A 64 -10.66 0.68 -0.61
N GLU A 65 -10.91 1.20 -1.82
CA GLU A 65 -9.90 1.86 -2.64
C GLU A 65 -9.40 3.16 -1.98
N GLN A 66 -10.31 3.96 -1.43
CA GLN A 66 -9.95 5.19 -0.72
C GLN A 66 -9.14 4.90 0.55
N GLN A 67 -9.52 3.88 1.32
CA GLN A 67 -8.76 3.44 2.49
C GLN A 67 -7.38 2.92 2.10
N ALA A 68 -7.27 2.13 1.04
CA ALA A 68 -6.00 1.61 0.55
C ALA A 68 -5.04 2.74 0.13
N GLU A 69 -5.56 3.78 -0.53
CA GLU A 69 -4.77 4.97 -0.87
C GLU A 69 -4.32 5.76 0.37
N THR A 70 -5.20 5.90 1.36
CA THR A 70 -4.87 6.58 2.61
C THR A 70 -3.75 5.84 3.36
N TYR A 71 -3.87 4.52 3.52
CA TYR A 71 -2.82 3.70 4.13
C TYR A 71 -1.51 3.73 3.36
N ARG A 72 -1.54 3.80 2.02
CA ARG A 72 -0.33 3.98 1.21
C ARG A 72 0.36 5.31 1.52
N ARG A 73 -0.39 6.41 1.54
CA ARG A 73 0.15 7.75 1.82
C ARG A 73 0.73 7.84 3.22
N GLU A 74 0.03 7.31 4.21
CA GLU A 74 0.52 7.26 5.59
C GLU A 74 1.78 6.40 5.71
N GLY A 75 1.82 5.24 5.07
CA GLY A 75 3.00 4.37 5.03
C GLY A 75 4.20 5.04 4.37
N GLN A 76 3.98 5.75 3.26
CA GLN A 76 5.02 6.53 2.58
C GLN A 76 5.57 7.65 3.46
N ALA A 77 4.69 8.41 4.13
CA ALA A 77 5.09 9.48 5.03
C ALA A 77 5.92 8.97 6.21
N GLN A 78 5.56 7.82 6.78
CA GLN A 78 6.33 7.20 7.85
C GLN A 78 7.70 6.71 7.38
N LEU A 79 7.79 6.13 6.17
CA LEU A 79 9.06 5.73 5.57
C LEU A 79 9.98 6.94 5.34
N GLU A 80 9.45 8.02 4.76
CA GLU A 80 10.20 9.26 4.57
C GLU A 80 10.74 9.82 5.89
N LEU A 81 9.89 9.88 6.91
CA LEU A 81 10.28 10.35 8.23
C LEU A 81 11.39 9.48 8.82
N GLY A 82 11.26 8.16 8.71
CA GLY A 82 12.26 7.21 9.20
C GLY A 82 13.60 7.36 8.49
N ILE A 83 13.61 7.52 7.16
CA ILE A 83 14.82 7.72 6.38
C ILE A 83 15.46 9.08 6.75
N ARG A 84 14.67 10.15 6.78
CA ARG A 84 15.13 11.48 7.15
C ARG A 84 15.82 11.50 8.51
N GLN A 85 15.20 10.91 9.52
CA GLN A 85 15.75 10.87 10.89
C GLN A 85 17.03 10.03 10.96
N ARG A 86 17.05 8.83 10.38
CA ARG A 86 18.23 7.95 10.41
C ARG A 86 19.40 8.55 9.63
N THR A 87 19.14 9.11 8.47
CA THR A 87 20.17 9.75 7.67
C THR A 87 20.72 11.00 8.37
N ALA A 88 19.86 11.83 8.96
CA ALA A 88 20.30 12.99 9.73
C ALA A 88 21.15 12.59 10.96
N ALA A 89 20.76 11.55 11.69
CA ALA A 89 21.53 11.03 12.80
C ALA A 89 22.91 10.51 12.36
N TYR A 90 22.95 9.77 11.25
CA TYR A 90 24.19 9.27 10.67
C TYR A 90 25.14 10.40 10.28
N ILE A 91 24.64 11.44 9.60
CA ILE A 91 25.43 12.59 9.20
C ILE A 91 25.98 13.32 10.44
N SER A 92 25.15 13.53 11.46
CA SER A 92 25.57 14.17 12.71
C SER A 92 26.66 13.36 13.43
N GLU A 93 26.56 12.04 13.44
CA GLU A 93 27.58 11.16 14.02
C GLU A 93 28.91 11.26 13.26
N LYS A 94 28.86 11.23 11.92
CA LYS A 94 30.06 11.38 11.06
C LYS A 94 30.71 12.75 11.21
N ALA A 95 29.91 13.81 11.29
CA ALA A 95 30.40 15.15 11.56
C ALA A 95 31.11 15.23 12.92
N ALA A 96 30.52 14.63 13.97
CA ALA A 96 31.12 14.59 15.29
C ALA A 96 32.47 13.83 15.32
N GLN A 97 32.58 12.73 14.54
CA GLN A 97 33.85 12.00 14.39
C GLN A 97 34.96 12.89 13.75
N LEU A 98 34.57 13.84 12.92
CA LEU A 98 35.48 14.84 12.33
C LEU A 98 35.69 16.07 13.23
N GLY A 99 35.12 16.07 14.45
CA GLY A 99 35.17 17.21 15.36
C GLY A 99 34.28 18.38 14.96
N LEU A 100 33.28 18.13 14.11
CA LEU A 100 32.35 19.12 13.58
C LEU A 100 30.99 18.97 14.29
N SER A 101 30.26 20.09 14.40
CA SER A 101 28.88 20.10 14.91
C SER A 101 27.98 20.67 13.83
N CYS A 102 26.95 19.91 13.44
CA CYS A 102 25.96 20.34 12.45
C CYS A 102 24.57 19.75 12.75
N HIS A 103 23.56 20.40 12.23
CA HIS A 103 22.17 19.94 12.26
C HIS A 103 21.71 19.68 10.83
N PRO A 104 21.93 18.47 10.33
CA PRO A 104 21.58 18.14 8.95
C PRO A 104 20.06 18.07 8.75
N ARG A 105 19.59 18.71 7.69
CA ARG A 105 18.22 18.59 7.20
C ARG A 105 18.26 17.79 5.91
N VAL A 106 17.71 16.60 5.93
CA VAL A 106 17.68 15.67 4.81
C VAL A 106 16.34 15.73 4.11
N GLU A 107 16.35 15.82 2.80
CA GLU A 107 15.17 15.66 1.95
C GLU A 107 15.19 14.29 1.30
N VAL A 108 14.02 13.63 1.28
CA VAL A 108 13.84 12.30 0.71
C VAL A 108 13.23 12.44 -0.68
N THR A 109 13.79 11.74 -1.63
CA THR A 109 13.30 11.66 -3.00
C THR A 109 12.88 10.23 -3.32
N TRP A 110 11.88 10.07 -4.17
CA TRP A 110 11.38 8.77 -4.62
C TRP A 110 11.88 8.47 -6.03
N ARG A 111 12.46 7.30 -6.22
CA ARG A 111 12.85 6.78 -7.54
C ARG A 111 12.37 5.35 -7.67
N ASP A 112 11.60 5.06 -8.70
CA ASP A 112 11.02 3.73 -8.95
C ASP A 112 10.25 3.15 -7.75
N GLY A 113 9.56 4.01 -6.98
CA GLY A 113 8.80 3.60 -5.80
C GLY A 113 9.64 3.33 -4.55
N VAL A 114 10.95 3.61 -4.59
CA VAL A 114 11.87 3.46 -3.45
C VAL A 114 12.28 4.84 -2.94
N PRO A 115 12.12 5.13 -1.64
CA PRO A 115 12.57 6.37 -1.05
C PRO A 115 14.08 6.31 -0.72
N TYR A 116 14.80 7.39 -1.02
CA TYR A 116 16.22 7.54 -0.69
C TYR A 116 16.54 8.99 -0.32
N PRO A 117 17.65 9.26 0.41
CA PRO A 117 18.08 10.62 0.71
C PRO A 117 18.52 11.30 -0.59
N GLY A 118 17.77 12.32 -1.02
CA GLY A 118 18.02 13.01 -2.29
C GLY A 118 18.93 14.22 -2.14
N SER A 119 18.72 15.02 -1.09
CA SER A 119 19.55 16.20 -0.80
C SER A 119 19.75 16.41 0.68
N VAL A 120 20.74 17.19 1.05
CA VAL A 120 21.03 17.55 2.43
C VAL A 120 21.37 19.02 2.56
N THR A 121 20.83 19.67 3.58
CA THR A 121 21.19 21.02 3.99
C THR A 121 21.91 20.99 5.33
N LEU A 122 23.06 21.61 5.45
CA LEU A 122 23.94 21.65 6.59
C LEU A 122 24.13 23.09 7.06
N ASP A 123 24.01 23.34 8.36
CA ASP A 123 24.15 24.66 9.01
C ASP A 123 25.62 24.99 9.34
N MET A 124 26.52 24.66 8.42
CA MET A 124 27.96 24.88 8.60
C MET A 124 28.62 25.15 7.24
N ALA A 125 29.85 25.66 7.28
CA ALA A 125 30.67 25.84 6.10
C ALA A 125 31.03 24.51 5.46
N GLU A 126 31.21 24.51 4.13
CA GLU A 126 31.57 23.31 3.38
C GLU A 126 32.82 22.65 3.94
N ASN A 127 32.70 21.36 4.23
CA ASN A 127 33.82 20.54 4.66
C ASN A 127 34.04 19.39 3.67
N ARG A 128 35.19 19.36 3.02
CA ARG A 128 35.51 18.39 1.98
C ARG A 128 35.48 16.94 2.46
N ALA A 129 35.88 16.66 3.70
CA ALA A 129 35.87 15.30 4.24
C ALA A 129 34.45 14.83 4.48
N LEU A 130 33.58 15.67 5.02
CA LEU A 130 32.17 15.36 5.23
C LEU A 130 31.44 15.24 3.87
N SER A 131 31.74 16.12 2.90
CA SER A 131 31.18 16.07 1.55
C SER A 131 31.47 14.74 0.85
N ALA A 132 32.71 14.23 0.97
CA ALA A 132 33.07 12.94 0.42
C ALA A 132 32.30 11.76 1.07
N ILE A 133 32.10 11.80 2.39
CA ILE A 133 31.31 10.79 3.11
C ILE A 133 29.84 10.83 2.65
N LEU A 134 29.25 12.00 2.45
CA LEU A 134 27.88 12.15 1.98
C LEU A 134 27.70 11.56 0.58
N GLU A 135 28.69 11.72 -0.28
CA GLU A 135 28.67 11.16 -1.64
C GLU A 135 28.89 9.64 -1.63
N GLU A 136 29.90 9.15 -0.90
CA GLU A 136 30.31 7.74 -0.91
C GLU A 136 29.35 6.85 -0.13
N ASP A 137 28.94 7.25 1.08
CA ASP A 137 28.12 6.43 1.97
C ASP A 137 26.62 6.58 1.73
N LEU A 138 26.16 7.78 1.35
CA LEU A 138 24.74 8.10 1.20
C LEU A 138 24.30 8.32 -0.26
N GLY A 139 25.27 8.41 -1.18
CA GLY A 139 25.00 8.65 -2.58
C GLY A 139 24.45 10.06 -2.87
N ILE A 140 24.69 11.03 -1.98
CA ILE A 140 24.27 12.43 -2.15
C ILE A 140 25.41 13.20 -2.86
N PRO A 141 25.27 13.51 -4.15
CA PRO A 141 26.33 14.18 -4.89
C PRO A 141 26.54 15.61 -4.37
N PRO A 142 27.71 16.21 -4.57
CA PRO A 142 28.01 17.58 -4.14
C PRO A 142 27.01 18.64 -4.62
N SER A 143 26.37 18.43 -5.76
CA SER A 143 25.32 19.31 -6.30
C SER A 143 24.05 19.36 -5.44
N GLU A 144 23.80 18.32 -4.64
CA GLU A 144 22.64 18.17 -3.77
C GLU A 144 23.00 18.39 -2.30
N GLN A 145 24.22 18.85 -2.03
CA GLN A 145 24.69 19.22 -0.68
C GLN A 145 24.67 20.75 -0.55
N HIS A 146 23.80 21.25 0.30
CA HIS A 146 23.63 22.69 0.54
C HIS A 146 24.28 23.09 1.87
N TRP A 147 25.26 23.96 1.81
CA TRP A 147 26.03 24.46 2.96
C TRP A 147 25.61 25.90 3.28
N LEU A 148 25.19 26.17 4.51
CA LEU A 148 24.64 27.46 4.94
C LEU A 148 25.61 28.30 5.80
N GLY A 149 26.88 27.94 5.83
CA GLY A 149 27.92 28.60 6.61
C GLY A 149 28.68 29.68 5.86
#